data_f2ebc00b5d67cc27e888de9570586168
#
_entry.id   f2ebc00b5d67cc27e888de9570586168
#
_cell.length_a   1.000
_cell.length_b   1.000
_cell.length_c   1.000
_cell.angle_alpha   90.00
_cell.angle_beta   90.00
_cell.angle_gamma   90.00
#
_symmetry.space_group_name_H-M   'P 1'
#
loop_
_entity.id
_entity.type
_entity.pdbx_description
1 polymer ?
#
loop_
_entity_poly.entity_id
_entity_poly.type
_entity_poly.pdbx_seq_one_letter_code
_entity_poly.pdbx_strand_id
1 'polypeptide(L)'
;MNGKRRQAGLVLGLVLLFAIHASCSAALAQEPTDWVTKFPREPVRVSAWPGGKKVALSFALFVEVFGFGQGPVLRPDLMSRNPDLVNEAFRQYAIGAGNPRVARLFKELDVPLSIVLNARFPATYPAVWKEFRALQPAAPIVAHGMNNSNDILPLGRGLAEQRDYIHRTLDLIASTTGVRPTGWSSPSVYSNGDTMQAMAAAGITYNLDQMDSDTISRLKTPDGTLVLLPYPTVTVDMGQFLARMKSANEIETLWLDYVLELASEARADPAREATTVVIGLHPFVVGTPDGAAAMRRVLSRFKKEEAVWLADTEAILKAARAN
;
A
#
# COMPACT_ATOMS: atom_id res chain seq x y z
N MET A 1 55.65 -39.88 26.30
CA MET A 1 55.16 -38.61 26.85
C MET A 1 54.46 -37.79 25.78
N ASN A 2 53.30 -38.18 25.27
CA ASN A 2 52.63 -37.42 24.21
C ASN A 2 51.08 -37.58 24.19
N GLY A 3 50.49 -37.78 25.37
CA GLY A 3 49.01 -38.03 25.44
C GLY A 3 48.16 -36.92 26.10
N LYS A 4 48.76 -35.90 26.69
CA LYS A 4 48.02 -34.91 27.50
C LYS A 4 47.76 -33.55 26.84
N ARG A 5 48.33 -33.26 25.65
CA ARG A 5 48.13 -31.97 24.97
C ARG A 5 46.99 -31.95 23.97
N ARG A 6 46.40 -33.08 23.57
CA ARG A 6 45.26 -33.11 22.62
C ARG A 6 43.89 -32.95 23.26
N GLN A 7 43.73 -33.22 24.57
CA GLN A 7 42.44 -33.07 25.24
C GLN A 7 42.11 -31.64 25.70
N ALA A 8 43.10 -30.83 25.96
CA ALA A 8 42.89 -29.41 26.35
C ALA A 8 42.40 -28.52 25.20
N GLY A 9 42.81 -28.82 23.96
CA GLY A 9 42.37 -28.06 22.78
C GLY A 9 40.93 -28.31 22.36
N LEU A 10 40.39 -29.53 22.65
CA LEU A 10 39.03 -29.88 22.26
C LEU A 10 37.96 -29.26 23.22
N VAL A 11 38.32 -29.14 24.50
CA VAL A 11 37.41 -28.54 25.51
C VAL A 11 37.31 -27.03 25.32
N LEU A 12 38.41 -26.35 24.93
CA LEU A 12 38.38 -24.91 24.66
C LEU A 12 37.58 -24.55 23.40
N GLY A 13 37.65 -25.40 22.37
CA GLY A 13 36.87 -25.24 21.14
C GLY A 13 35.34 -25.40 21.34
N LEU A 14 34.95 -26.34 22.20
CA LEU A 14 33.52 -26.55 22.51
C LEU A 14 32.91 -25.41 23.35
N VAL A 15 33.66 -24.85 24.27
CA VAL A 15 33.19 -23.73 25.12
C VAL A 15 33.05 -22.44 24.29
N LEU A 16 33.95 -22.18 23.33
CA LEU A 16 33.83 -21.03 22.42
C LEU A 16 32.64 -21.17 21.46
N LEU A 17 32.35 -22.37 20.95
CA LEU A 17 31.18 -22.59 20.11
C LEU A 17 29.85 -22.42 20.85
N PHE A 18 29.76 -22.83 22.13
CA PHE A 18 28.58 -22.59 22.94
C PHE A 18 28.41 -21.09 23.31
N ALA A 19 29.48 -20.37 23.56
CA ALA A 19 29.44 -18.93 23.85
C ALA A 19 28.98 -18.12 22.64
N ILE A 20 29.40 -18.50 21.42
CA ILE A 20 28.98 -17.83 20.17
C ILE A 20 27.49 -18.11 19.87
N HIS A 21 26.98 -19.31 20.13
CA HIS A 21 25.56 -19.64 19.95
C HIS A 21 24.68 -18.92 20.98
N ALA A 22 25.10 -18.81 22.25
CA ALA A 22 24.37 -18.07 23.26
C ALA A 22 24.31 -16.56 22.96
N SER A 23 25.38 -15.98 22.45
CA SER A 23 25.44 -14.56 22.07
C SER A 23 24.57 -14.24 20.83
N CYS A 24 24.49 -15.17 19.86
CA CYS A 24 23.62 -15.01 18.69
C CYS A 24 22.14 -15.15 19.04
N SER A 25 21.79 -16.03 19.97
CA SER A 25 20.40 -16.19 20.43
C SER A 25 19.89 -15.00 21.26
N ALA A 26 20.77 -14.32 22.00
CA ALA A 26 20.40 -13.10 22.75
C ALA A 26 20.19 -11.88 21.82
N ALA A 27 20.86 -11.83 20.67
CA ALA A 27 20.69 -10.73 19.71
C ALA A 27 19.40 -10.86 18.85
N LEU A 28 18.77 -12.05 18.82
CA LEU A 28 17.53 -12.30 18.07
C LEU A 28 16.25 -12.16 18.95
N ALA A 29 16.40 -11.86 20.21
CA ALA A 29 15.28 -11.69 21.16
C ALA A 29 14.78 -10.25 21.28
N GLN A 30 15.10 -9.37 20.34
CA GLN A 30 14.51 -8.04 20.28
C GLN A 30 13.13 -8.16 19.65
N GLU A 31 12.09 -7.89 20.45
CA GLU A 31 10.70 -7.93 20.03
C GLU A 31 10.51 -7.15 18.71
N PRO A 32 10.02 -7.76 17.63
CA PRO A 32 9.92 -7.11 16.30
C PRO A 32 8.94 -5.95 16.24
N THR A 33 8.14 -5.75 17.26
CA THR A 33 6.99 -4.84 17.28
C THR A 33 7.32 -3.37 17.47
N ASP A 34 8.48 -3.02 18.04
CA ASP A 34 8.79 -1.64 18.42
C ASP A 34 9.31 -0.74 17.29
N TRP A 35 9.84 -1.29 16.23
CA TRP A 35 10.48 -0.47 15.17
C TRP A 35 9.60 -0.16 13.97
N VAL A 36 8.45 -0.84 13.81
CA VAL A 36 7.53 -0.57 12.69
C VAL A 36 6.65 0.66 12.99
N THR A 37 6.10 0.77 14.19
CA THR A 37 5.16 1.86 14.50
C THR A 37 5.54 2.73 15.69
N LYS A 38 6.41 2.30 16.60
CA LYS A 38 6.77 2.92 17.90
C LYS A 38 5.60 3.03 18.90
N PHE A 39 4.36 2.78 18.51
CA PHE A 39 3.18 3.08 19.30
C PHE A 39 2.29 1.86 19.49
N PRO A 40 1.49 1.82 20.58
CA PRO A 40 0.54 0.74 20.82
C PRO A 40 -0.46 0.62 19.68
N ARG A 41 -0.69 -0.60 19.22
CA ARG A 41 -1.64 -0.96 18.19
C ARG A 41 -2.68 -1.94 18.75
N GLU A 42 -3.95 -1.65 18.53
CA GLU A 42 -5.07 -2.47 18.98
C GLU A 42 -5.87 -2.96 17.77
N PRO A 43 -6.26 -4.24 17.70
CA PRO A 43 -7.13 -4.72 16.63
C PRO A 43 -8.51 -4.04 16.71
N VAL A 44 -9.09 -3.75 15.56
CA VAL A 44 -10.49 -3.34 15.43
C VAL A 44 -11.29 -4.59 15.07
N ARG A 45 -12.10 -5.06 16.00
CA ARG A 45 -12.93 -6.25 15.80
C ARG A 45 -14.12 -5.91 14.94
N VAL A 46 -14.24 -6.58 13.81
CA VAL A 46 -15.37 -6.47 12.89
C VAL A 46 -15.95 -7.87 12.70
N SER A 47 -17.16 -8.11 13.18
CA SER A 47 -17.80 -9.42 13.05
C SER A 47 -18.31 -9.66 11.63
N ALA A 48 -18.81 -8.63 10.96
CA ALA A 48 -19.23 -8.65 9.57
C ALA A 48 -19.28 -7.24 8.97
N TRP A 49 -19.03 -7.14 7.69
CA TRP A 49 -19.22 -5.94 6.88
C TRP A 49 -20.69 -5.78 6.47
N PRO A 50 -21.09 -4.63 5.91
CA PRO A 50 -22.46 -4.39 5.42
C PRO A 50 -23.00 -5.56 4.58
N GLY A 51 -24.25 -5.94 4.85
CA GLY A 51 -24.90 -7.11 4.22
C GLY A 51 -24.39 -8.48 4.70
N GLY A 52 -23.75 -8.55 5.89
CA GLY A 52 -23.23 -9.81 6.45
C GLY A 52 -21.95 -10.32 5.77
N LYS A 53 -21.30 -9.49 4.96
CA LYS A 53 -20.09 -9.85 4.22
C LYS A 53 -18.90 -10.06 5.17
N LYS A 54 -17.94 -10.88 4.75
CA LYS A 54 -16.78 -11.23 5.58
C LYS A 54 -15.46 -10.68 5.07
N VAL A 55 -15.40 -10.24 3.81
CA VAL A 55 -14.20 -9.64 3.21
C VAL A 55 -14.57 -8.26 2.66
N ALA A 56 -14.02 -7.18 3.23
CA ALA A 56 -14.08 -5.87 2.61
C ALA A 56 -12.92 -5.75 1.61
N LEU A 57 -13.23 -5.48 0.37
CA LEU A 57 -12.23 -5.32 -0.70
C LEU A 57 -12.31 -3.92 -1.29
N SER A 58 -11.19 -3.20 -1.20
CA SER A 58 -11.00 -1.89 -1.82
C SER A 58 -9.93 -1.94 -2.91
N PHE A 59 -10.12 -1.11 -3.91
CA PHE A 59 -9.10 -0.86 -4.94
C PHE A 59 -8.60 0.58 -4.80
N ALA A 60 -7.29 0.73 -4.70
CA ALA A 60 -6.59 2.00 -4.55
C ALA A 60 -5.76 2.27 -5.80
N LEU A 61 -6.22 3.20 -6.66
CA LEU A 61 -5.50 3.57 -7.88
C LEU A 61 -4.49 4.67 -7.59
N PHE A 62 -3.23 4.39 -7.86
CA PHE A 62 -2.12 5.32 -7.69
C PHE A 62 -2.04 6.29 -8.88
N VAL A 63 -2.35 7.55 -8.61
CA VAL A 63 -2.31 8.67 -9.56
C VAL A 63 -1.08 9.50 -9.26
N GLU A 64 0.03 9.14 -9.90
CA GLU A 64 1.37 9.54 -9.52
C GLU A 64 2.03 10.50 -10.51
N VAL A 65 2.97 11.30 -9.99
CA VAL A 65 3.88 12.15 -10.74
C VAL A 65 5.31 11.73 -10.46
N PHE A 66 6.10 11.59 -11.52
CA PHE A 66 7.53 11.31 -11.44
C PHE A 66 8.33 12.46 -12.06
N GLY A 67 9.52 12.75 -11.51
CA GLY A 67 10.49 13.59 -12.19
C GLY A 67 11.03 12.90 -13.45
N PHE A 68 11.42 13.70 -14.44
CA PHE A 68 12.01 13.15 -15.67
C PHE A 68 13.22 12.24 -15.36
N GLY A 69 13.23 11.07 -15.96
CA GLY A 69 14.26 10.05 -15.72
C GLY A 69 14.17 9.34 -14.36
N GLN A 70 13.14 9.59 -13.55
CA GLN A 70 12.96 9.03 -12.21
C GLN A 70 11.65 8.23 -12.11
N GLY A 71 11.59 7.28 -11.16
CA GLY A 71 10.40 6.47 -10.93
C GLY A 71 10.52 5.05 -11.50
N PRO A 72 9.40 4.34 -11.71
CA PRO A 72 9.38 2.96 -12.15
C PRO A 72 10.11 2.73 -13.48
N VAL A 73 10.85 1.63 -13.58
CA VAL A 73 11.71 1.28 -14.71
C VAL A 73 11.26 -0.05 -15.32
N LEU A 74 10.81 -0.01 -16.58
CA LEU A 74 10.46 -1.20 -17.35
C LEU A 74 11.70 -1.90 -17.94
N ARG A 75 12.68 -1.11 -18.36
CA ARG A 75 13.91 -1.55 -19.03
C ARG A 75 15.14 -1.04 -18.28
N PRO A 76 15.59 -1.79 -17.23
CA PRO A 76 16.76 -1.41 -16.44
C PRO A 76 18.04 -1.29 -17.27
N ASP A 77 18.16 -2.07 -18.35
CA ASP A 77 19.28 -2.04 -19.30
C ASP A 77 19.40 -0.71 -20.07
N LEU A 78 18.37 0.12 -20.06
CA LEU A 78 18.36 1.41 -20.76
C LEU A 78 18.59 2.61 -19.83
N MET A 79 18.68 2.41 -18.52
CA MET A 79 18.83 3.51 -17.54
C MET A 79 20.09 4.35 -17.72
N SER A 80 21.14 3.79 -18.35
CA SER A 80 22.37 4.53 -18.65
C SER A 80 22.22 5.53 -19.82
N ARG A 81 21.13 5.47 -20.57
CA ARG A 81 20.85 6.41 -21.66
C ARG A 81 20.44 7.78 -21.10
N ASN A 82 20.95 8.84 -21.71
CA ASN A 82 20.61 10.21 -21.32
C ASN A 82 20.23 11.02 -22.58
N PRO A 83 18.94 11.30 -22.83
CA PRO A 83 17.77 10.91 -22.01
C PRO A 83 17.33 9.44 -22.24
N ASP A 84 16.80 8.83 -21.16
CA ASP A 84 16.14 7.52 -21.22
C ASP A 84 14.65 7.69 -21.59
N LEU A 85 14.38 7.80 -22.88
CA LEU A 85 13.03 8.06 -23.40
C LEU A 85 12.10 6.83 -23.35
N VAL A 86 12.64 5.62 -23.25
CA VAL A 86 11.82 4.39 -23.21
C VAL A 86 11.14 4.24 -21.86
N ASN A 87 11.90 4.36 -20.77
CA ASN A 87 11.33 4.32 -19.44
C ASN A 87 10.46 5.55 -19.14
N GLU A 88 10.81 6.71 -19.72
CA GLU A 88 9.96 7.90 -19.63
C GLU A 88 8.61 7.69 -20.34
N ALA A 89 8.59 7.16 -21.54
CA ALA A 89 7.37 6.85 -22.26
C ALA A 89 6.48 5.84 -21.51
N PHE A 90 7.08 4.85 -20.83
CA PHE A 90 6.37 3.92 -19.97
C PHE A 90 5.65 4.62 -18.81
N ARG A 91 6.30 5.57 -18.13
CA ARG A 91 5.67 6.39 -17.09
C ARG A 91 4.58 7.30 -17.64
N GLN A 92 4.83 7.96 -18.78
CA GLN A 92 3.87 8.85 -19.43
C GLN A 92 2.63 8.11 -19.95
N TYR A 93 2.77 6.85 -20.33
CA TYR A 93 1.63 6.02 -20.71
C TYR A 93 0.59 5.89 -19.59
N ALA A 94 1.03 5.72 -18.36
CA ALA A 94 0.16 5.69 -17.19
C ALA A 94 -0.70 6.96 -17.09
N ILE A 95 -0.09 8.11 -17.34
CA ILE A 95 -0.74 9.42 -17.22
C ILE A 95 -1.77 9.62 -18.32
N GLY A 96 -1.37 9.51 -19.58
CA GLY A 96 -2.22 9.87 -20.72
C GLY A 96 -3.26 8.82 -21.07
N ALA A 97 -2.91 7.54 -21.06
CA ALA A 97 -3.78 6.44 -21.50
C ALA A 97 -4.29 5.59 -20.33
N GLY A 98 -3.42 5.29 -19.35
CA GLY A 98 -3.71 4.35 -18.27
C GLY A 98 -4.77 4.86 -17.30
N ASN A 99 -4.58 6.04 -16.73
CA ASN A 99 -5.51 6.62 -15.76
C ASN A 99 -6.96 6.72 -16.28
N PRO A 100 -7.23 7.32 -17.45
CA PRO A 100 -8.60 7.40 -17.96
C PRO A 100 -9.20 6.03 -18.28
N ARG A 101 -8.39 5.06 -18.75
CA ARG A 101 -8.88 3.70 -19.04
C ARG A 101 -9.35 2.99 -17.76
N VAL A 102 -8.55 3.04 -16.68
CA VAL A 102 -8.94 2.44 -15.40
C VAL A 102 -10.16 3.14 -14.83
N ALA A 103 -10.20 4.48 -14.84
CA ALA A 103 -11.36 5.22 -14.36
C ALA A 103 -12.66 4.86 -15.10
N ARG A 104 -12.62 4.72 -16.43
CA ARG A 104 -13.77 4.27 -17.25
C ARG A 104 -14.18 2.84 -16.90
N LEU A 105 -13.22 1.93 -16.74
CA LEU A 105 -13.48 0.53 -16.41
C LEU A 105 -14.24 0.39 -15.09
N PHE A 106 -13.78 1.08 -14.04
CA PHE A 106 -14.45 1.06 -12.73
C PHE A 106 -15.84 1.69 -12.78
N LYS A 107 -16.02 2.79 -13.53
CA LYS A 107 -17.33 3.40 -13.79
C LYS A 107 -18.27 2.47 -14.52
N GLU A 108 -17.85 1.85 -15.62
CA GLU A 108 -18.65 0.91 -16.41
C GLU A 108 -19.13 -0.29 -15.59
N LEU A 109 -18.29 -0.78 -14.69
CA LEU A 109 -18.62 -1.93 -13.86
C LEU A 109 -19.31 -1.53 -12.54
N ASP A 110 -19.50 -0.25 -12.29
CA ASP A 110 -20.07 0.26 -11.04
C ASP A 110 -19.36 -0.36 -9.81
N VAL A 111 -18.04 -0.22 -9.77
CA VAL A 111 -17.18 -0.67 -8.66
C VAL A 111 -16.55 0.56 -8.00
N PRO A 112 -16.64 0.70 -6.66
CA PRO A 112 -15.96 1.78 -5.94
C PRO A 112 -14.45 1.76 -6.14
N LEU A 113 -13.85 2.97 -6.22
CA LEU A 113 -12.42 3.18 -6.41
C LEU A 113 -11.94 4.26 -5.45
N SER A 114 -10.79 4.07 -4.81
CA SER A 114 -10.08 5.11 -4.06
C SER A 114 -8.92 5.66 -4.89
N ILE A 115 -8.68 6.96 -4.81
CA ILE A 115 -7.60 7.64 -5.56
C ILE A 115 -6.45 7.90 -4.60
N VAL A 116 -5.31 7.26 -4.82
CA VAL A 116 -4.07 7.53 -4.10
C VAL A 116 -3.29 8.57 -4.89
N LEU A 117 -3.30 9.83 -4.43
CA LEU A 117 -2.96 11.00 -5.23
C LEU A 117 -1.66 11.66 -4.79
N ASN A 118 -0.68 11.78 -5.68
CA ASN A 118 0.39 12.75 -5.48
C ASN A 118 -0.14 14.19 -5.61
N ALA A 119 0.22 15.04 -4.66
CA ALA A 119 -0.29 16.41 -4.57
C ALA A 119 -0.02 17.26 -5.81
N ARG A 120 1.08 17.02 -6.50
CA ARG A 120 1.44 17.75 -7.72
C ARG A 120 0.67 17.33 -8.96
N PHE A 121 -0.01 16.17 -8.97
CA PHE A 121 -0.65 15.63 -10.17
C PHE A 121 -1.70 16.57 -10.78
N PRO A 122 -2.67 17.13 -10.02
CA PRO A 122 -3.70 17.99 -10.59
C PRO A 122 -3.13 19.25 -11.26
N ALA A 123 -2.06 19.83 -10.69
CA ALA A 123 -1.41 21.02 -11.27
C ALA A 123 -0.51 20.68 -12.46
N THR A 124 0.13 19.51 -12.45
CA THR A 124 1.03 19.08 -13.52
C THR A 124 0.27 18.61 -14.76
N TYR A 125 -0.86 17.90 -14.55
CA TYR A 125 -1.68 17.28 -15.61
C TYR A 125 -3.17 17.67 -15.49
N PRO A 126 -3.52 18.97 -15.56
CA PRO A 126 -4.87 19.44 -15.24
C PRO A 126 -5.96 18.87 -16.14
N ALA A 127 -5.67 18.65 -17.41
CA ALA A 127 -6.64 18.06 -18.36
C ALA A 127 -6.96 16.60 -18.02
N VAL A 128 -5.94 15.80 -17.73
CA VAL A 128 -6.10 14.39 -17.32
C VAL A 128 -6.82 14.31 -15.98
N TRP A 129 -6.47 15.16 -15.03
CA TRP A 129 -7.15 15.22 -13.73
C TRP A 129 -8.63 15.56 -13.87
N LYS A 130 -8.97 16.56 -14.69
CA LYS A 130 -10.35 16.94 -14.98
C LYS A 130 -11.17 15.79 -15.57
N GLU A 131 -10.62 15.09 -16.57
CA GLU A 131 -11.26 13.91 -17.17
C GLU A 131 -11.44 12.80 -16.13
N PHE A 132 -10.39 12.50 -15.37
CA PHE A 132 -10.43 11.47 -14.35
C PHE A 132 -11.53 11.75 -13.29
N ARG A 133 -11.60 12.98 -12.77
CA ARG A 133 -12.62 13.38 -11.80
C ARG A 133 -14.04 13.36 -12.36
N ALA A 134 -14.23 13.66 -13.63
CA ALA A 134 -15.52 13.53 -14.30
C ALA A 134 -15.99 12.06 -14.42
N LEU A 135 -15.05 11.13 -14.51
CA LEU A 135 -15.33 9.69 -14.51
C LEU A 135 -15.56 9.15 -13.10
N GLN A 136 -14.86 9.67 -12.10
CA GLN A 136 -14.85 9.20 -10.71
C GLN A 136 -15.12 10.36 -9.73
N PRO A 137 -16.31 11.02 -9.79
CA PRO A 137 -16.60 12.22 -9.00
C PRO A 137 -16.66 11.96 -7.49
N ALA A 138 -17.12 10.79 -7.08
CA ALA A 138 -17.33 10.39 -5.69
C ALA A 138 -16.12 9.65 -5.07
N ALA A 139 -15.11 9.27 -5.86
CA ALA A 139 -13.97 8.53 -5.35
C ALA A 139 -13.20 9.34 -4.29
N PRO A 140 -12.98 8.79 -3.07
CA PRO A 140 -12.22 9.45 -2.04
C PRO A 140 -10.75 9.63 -2.46
N ILE A 141 -10.13 10.71 -1.98
CA ILE A 141 -8.72 11.00 -2.20
C ILE A 141 -7.93 10.60 -0.97
N VAL A 142 -6.96 9.72 -1.16
CA VAL A 142 -5.92 9.35 -0.21
C VAL A 142 -4.65 10.10 -0.60
N ALA A 143 -4.07 10.88 0.31
CA ALA A 143 -2.86 11.63 0.02
C ALA A 143 -1.64 10.70 -0.14
N HIS A 144 -0.77 10.98 -1.12
CA HIS A 144 0.40 10.16 -1.46
C HIS A 144 1.67 11.00 -1.65
N GLY A 145 1.93 11.93 -0.73
CA GLY A 145 3.08 12.81 -0.81
C GLY A 145 3.00 13.80 -1.98
N MET A 146 4.09 14.55 -2.18
CA MET A 146 4.18 15.58 -3.22
C MET A 146 4.33 14.96 -4.63
N ASN A 147 5.28 14.06 -4.79
CA ASN A 147 5.49 13.23 -5.97
C ASN A 147 6.14 11.91 -5.55
N ASN A 148 6.35 11.01 -6.50
CA ASN A 148 6.92 9.68 -6.18
C ASN A 148 8.36 9.53 -6.73
N SER A 149 9.17 10.58 -6.65
CA SER A 149 10.57 10.58 -7.12
C SER A 149 11.53 11.42 -6.26
N ASN A 150 11.53 12.75 -6.39
CA ASN A 150 12.53 13.65 -5.81
C ASN A 150 12.02 14.54 -4.67
N ASP A 151 10.71 14.59 -4.44
CA ASP A 151 10.08 15.31 -3.33
C ASP A 151 9.24 14.33 -2.52
N ILE A 152 9.93 13.38 -1.87
CA ILE A 152 9.35 12.31 -1.07
C ILE A 152 9.40 12.62 0.42
N LEU A 153 8.68 11.82 1.21
CA LEU A 153 8.63 11.96 2.66
C LEU A 153 10.04 11.93 3.30
N PRO A 154 10.43 12.95 4.09
CA PRO A 154 11.80 13.09 4.62
C PRO A 154 12.03 12.24 5.88
N LEU A 155 12.03 10.92 5.78
CA LEU A 155 12.10 9.98 6.91
C LEU A 155 13.33 10.17 7.81
N GLY A 156 14.46 10.55 7.24
CA GLY A 156 15.71 10.74 8.00
C GLY A 156 15.82 12.06 8.76
N ARG A 157 14.81 12.94 8.66
CA ARG A 157 14.88 14.30 9.22
C ARG A 157 14.03 14.54 10.48
N GLY A 158 13.37 13.49 10.98
CA GLY A 158 12.58 13.54 12.20
C GLY A 158 11.18 14.12 12.07
N LEU A 159 10.48 14.20 13.21
CA LEU A 159 9.05 14.49 13.29
C LEU A 159 8.65 15.86 12.72
N ALA A 160 9.42 16.92 13.01
CA ALA A 160 9.05 18.27 12.62
C ALA A 160 9.01 18.46 11.09
N GLU A 161 10.02 17.94 10.39
CA GLU A 161 10.09 18.02 8.93
C GLU A 161 9.09 17.11 8.24
N GLN A 162 8.79 15.96 8.82
CA GLN A 162 7.72 15.09 8.33
C GLN A 162 6.34 15.74 8.50
N ARG A 163 6.09 16.42 9.61
CA ARG A 163 4.87 17.21 9.82
C ARG A 163 4.71 18.29 8.76
N ASP A 164 5.75 19.09 8.54
CA ASP A 164 5.73 20.15 7.53
C ASP A 164 5.44 19.57 6.13
N TYR A 165 6.11 18.48 5.77
CA TYR A 165 5.89 17.81 4.49
C TYR A 165 4.44 17.34 4.32
N ILE A 166 3.88 16.67 5.34
CA ILE A 166 2.50 16.16 5.30
C ILE A 166 1.52 17.34 5.20
N HIS A 167 1.66 18.40 6.00
CA HIS A 167 0.81 19.58 5.93
C HIS A 167 0.84 20.22 4.53
N ARG A 168 2.02 20.48 3.99
CA ARG A 168 2.17 21.03 2.63
C ARG A 168 1.54 20.14 1.56
N THR A 169 1.65 18.82 1.71
CA THR A 169 1.01 17.87 0.80
C THR A 169 -0.51 18.01 0.84
N LEU A 170 -1.10 18.01 2.04
CA LEU A 170 -2.55 18.13 2.23
C LEU A 170 -3.08 19.48 1.75
N ASP A 171 -2.35 20.57 2.02
CA ASP A 171 -2.72 21.93 1.59
C ASP A 171 -2.70 22.05 0.06
N LEU A 172 -1.70 21.46 -0.61
CA LEU A 172 -1.63 21.47 -2.06
C LEU A 172 -2.77 20.66 -2.69
N ILE A 173 -3.09 19.47 -2.15
CA ILE A 173 -4.26 18.69 -2.62
C ILE A 173 -5.53 19.50 -2.41
N ALA A 174 -5.74 20.07 -1.23
CA ALA A 174 -6.93 20.85 -0.92
C ALA A 174 -7.10 22.05 -1.85
N SER A 175 -6.03 22.80 -2.12
CA SER A 175 -6.06 23.98 -3.00
C SER A 175 -6.32 23.64 -4.46
N THR A 176 -5.86 22.47 -4.95
CA THR A 176 -5.99 22.07 -6.35
C THR A 176 -7.24 21.24 -6.65
N THR A 177 -7.79 20.55 -5.64
CA THR A 177 -8.93 19.64 -5.82
C THR A 177 -10.20 20.08 -5.11
N GLY A 178 -10.12 21.02 -4.16
CA GLY A 178 -11.21 21.38 -3.25
C GLY A 178 -11.44 20.38 -2.12
N VAL A 179 -10.64 19.31 -2.01
CA VAL A 179 -10.80 18.24 -1.01
C VAL A 179 -9.54 18.14 -0.17
N ARG A 180 -9.68 18.27 1.17
CA ARG A 180 -8.59 17.95 2.09
C ARG A 180 -8.68 16.47 2.47
N PRO A 181 -7.71 15.62 2.08
CA PRO A 181 -7.74 14.20 2.39
C PRO A 181 -7.65 13.92 3.89
N THR A 182 -8.34 12.88 4.34
CA THR A 182 -8.20 12.31 5.69
C THR A 182 -7.51 10.93 5.69
N GLY A 183 -7.18 10.41 4.53
CA GLY A 183 -6.40 9.21 4.32
C GLY A 183 -4.99 9.49 3.81
N TRP A 184 -4.07 8.60 4.12
CA TRP A 184 -2.69 8.66 3.67
C TRP A 184 -2.19 7.29 3.21
N SER A 185 -1.38 7.28 2.16
CA SER A 185 -0.51 6.17 1.77
C SER A 185 0.88 6.74 1.53
N SER A 186 1.88 6.23 2.23
CA SER A 186 3.25 6.73 2.06
C SER A 186 3.83 6.30 0.71
N PRO A 187 4.52 7.19 -0.03
CA PRO A 187 5.26 6.79 -1.22
C PRO A 187 6.16 5.59 -0.95
N SER A 188 6.06 4.55 -1.80
CA SER A 188 6.73 3.25 -1.62
C SER A 188 6.41 2.52 -0.30
N VAL A 189 5.29 2.84 0.34
CA VAL A 189 4.90 2.36 1.69
C VAL A 189 5.99 2.65 2.74
N TYR A 190 6.79 3.70 2.51
CA TYR A 190 7.95 4.02 3.32
C TYR A 190 7.57 5.02 4.40
N SER A 191 7.36 4.52 5.63
CA SER A 191 6.95 5.29 6.80
C SER A 191 7.65 4.78 8.06
N ASN A 192 7.69 5.62 9.11
CA ASN A 192 8.21 5.26 10.43
C ASN A 192 7.29 5.81 11.55
N GLY A 193 7.67 5.63 12.82
CA GLY A 193 6.86 6.11 13.94
C GLY A 193 6.65 7.63 13.93
N ASP A 194 7.63 8.42 13.52
CA ASP A 194 7.49 9.87 13.39
C ASP A 194 6.49 10.22 12.28
N THR A 195 6.45 9.44 11.18
CA THR A 195 5.44 9.57 10.12
C THR A 195 4.03 9.34 10.66
N MET A 196 3.83 8.29 11.45
CA MET A 196 2.52 7.97 12.03
C MET A 196 2.05 9.09 12.96
N GLN A 197 2.93 9.61 13.79
CA GLN A 197 2.62 10.74 14.66
C GLN A 197 2.34 12.03 13.88
N ALA A 198 3.13 12.31 12.82
CA ALA A 198 2.93 13.47 11.96
C ALA A 198 1.61 13.41 11.19
N MET A 199 1.20 12.24 10.71
CA MET A 199 -0.11 12.02 10.09
C MET A 199 -1.26 12.36 11.05
N ALA A 200 -1.22 11.82 12.28
CA ALA A 200 -2.24 12.08 13.29
C ALA A 200 -2.33 13.57 13.62
N ALA A 201 -1.19 14.25 13.80
CA ALA A 201 -1.13 15.70 14.03
C ALA A 201 -1.72 16.53 12.88
N ALA A 202 -1.59 16.06 11.64
CA ALA A 202 -2.11 16.72 10.45
C ALA A 202 -3.61 16.48 10.19
N GLY A 203 -4.29 15.68 11.03
CA GLY A 203 -5.70 15.35 10.89
C GLY A 203 -5.97 14.16 9.97
N ILE A 204 -4.95 13.39 9.59
CA ILE A 204 -5.14 12.09 8.94
C ILE A 204 -5.80 11.15 9.94
N THR A 205 -6.80 10.41 9.50
CA THR A 205 -7.58 9.49 10.33
C THR A 205 -7.35 8.03 9.99
N TYR A 206 -6.85 7.73 8.79
CA TYR A 206 -6.51 6.38 8.38
C TYR A 206 -5.32 6.36 7.42
N ASN A 207 -4.65 5.21 7.36
CA ASN A 207 -3.51 5.01 6.50
C ASN A 207 -3.52 3.61 5.85
N LEU A 208 -2.82 3.48 4.70
CA LEU A 208 -2.71 2.27 3.90
C LEU A 208 -1.31 1.63 3.99
N ASP A 209 -0.51 1.96 5.01
CA ASP A 209 0.86 1.45 5.13
C ASP A 209 0.94 0.13 5.94
N GLN A 210 -0.19 -0.44 6.36
CA GLN A 210 -0.23 -1.71 7.11
C GLN A 210 -0.11 -2.92 6.18
N MET A 211 0.97 -3.69 6.33
CA MET A 211 1.30 -4.83 5.47
C MET A 211 1.28 -6.17 6.19
N ASP A 212 1.05 -6.19 7.50
CA ASP A 212 1.31 -7.30 8.41
C ASP A 212 0.05 -7.92 9.01
N SER A 213 -1.13 -7.59 8.49
CA SER A 213 -2.41 -8.11 8.99
C SER A 213 -3.49 -8.07 7.91
N ASP A 214 -4.46 -8.98 7.99
CA ASP A 214 -5.69 -8.98 7.19
C ASP A 214 -6.85 -8.30 7.91
N THR A 215 -6.64 -7.78 9.13
CA THR A 215 -7.64 -7.08 9.93
C THR A 215 -7.23 -5.66 10.22
N ILE A 216 -8.23 -4.79 10.36
CA ILE A 216 -8.03 -3.38 10.70
C ILE A 216 -7.46 -3.25 12.11
N SER A 217 -6.59 -2.27 12.33
CA SER A 217 -6.09 -1.92 13.65
C SER A 217 -6.16 -0.41 13.91
N ARG A 218 -6.12 -0.03 15.19
CA ARG A 218 -5.96 1.35 15.65
C ARG A 218 -4.59 1.54 16.23
N LEU A 219 -3.90 2.56 15.79
CA LEU A 219 -2.61 3.00 16.30
C LEU A 219 -2.82 4.26 17.12
N LYS A 220 -2.44 4.24 18.39
CA LYS A 220 -2.51 5.40 19.29
C LYS A 220 -1.17 6.12 19.30
N THR A 221 -1.13 7.36 18.84
CA THR A 221 0.04 8.24 18.91
C THR A 221 -0.21 9.37 19.93
N PRO A 222 0.83 10.10 20.35
CA PRO A 222 0.67 11.29 21.21
C PRO A 222 -0.24 12.38 20.60
N ASP A 223 -0.31 12.47 19.29
CA ASP A 223 -1.06 13.51 18.57
C ASP A 223 -2.42 13.05 18.04
N GLY A 224 -2.80 11.79 18.29
CA GLY A 224 -4.11 11.25 17.86
C GLY A 224 -4.08 9.77 17.51
N THR A 225 -5.19 9.29 16.96
CA THR A 225 -5.38 7.88 16.60
C THR A 225 -5.52 7.73 15.10
N LEU A 226 -4.78 6.77 14.52
CA LEU A 226 -4.91 6.36 13.13
C LEU A 226 -5.61 5.00 13.06
N VAL A 227 -6.46 4.83 12.04
CA VAL A 227 -6.94 3.50 11.63
C VAL A 227 -6.02 3.00 10.53
N LEU A 228 -5.45 1.81 10.71
CA LEU A 228 -4.59 1.17 9.72
C LEU A 228 -5.44 0.18 8.92
N LEU A 229 -5.59 0.42 7.62
CA LEU A 229 -6.26 -0.49 6.70
C LEU A 229 -5.23 -1.43 6.08
N PRO A 230 -5.49 -2.75 6.07
CA PRO A 230 -4.59 -3.73 5.49
C PRO A 230 -4.30 -3.47 4.00
N TYR A 231 -3.01 -3.35 3.69
CA TYR A 231 -2.48 -3.13 2.35
C TYR A 231 -1.36 -4.14 2.07
N PRO A 232 -1.70 -5.40 1.76
CA PRO A 232 -0.70 -6.45 1.58
C PRO A 232 0.12 -6.19 0.31
N THR A 233 1.42 -5.97 0.45
CA THR A 233 2.32 -5.66 -0.68
C THR A 233 2.39 -6.77 -1.72
N VAL A 234 2.07 -8.00 -1.34
CA VAL A 234 1.98 -9.14 -2.27
C VAL A 234 0.87 -8.97 -3.32
N THR A 235 -0.14 -8.13 -3.06
CA THR A 235 -1.24 -7.86 -4.01
C THR A 235 -1.01 -6.61 -4.86
N VAL A 236 0.08 -5.87 -4.65
CA VAL A 236 0.40 -4.66 -5.41
C VAL A 236 0.89 -5.01 -6.81
N ASP A 237 0.17 -4.57 -7.83
CA ASP A 237 0.45 -4.91 -9.24
C ASP A 237 1.85 -4.49 -9.69
N MET A 238 2.33 -3.30 -9.32
CA MET A 238 3.65 -2.82 -9.69
C MET A 238 4.77 -3.77 -9.20
N GLY A 239 4.68 -4.23 -7.96
CA GLY A 239 5.65 -5.18 -7.39
C GLY A 239 5.62 -6.53 -8.11
N GLN A 240 4.43 -6.98 -8.51
CA GLN A 240 4.27 -8.22 -9.27
C GLN A 240 4.81 -8.08 -10.70
N PHE A 241 4.51 -6.96 -11.35
CA PHE A 241 4.91 -6.71 -12.73
C PHE A 241 6.40 -6.40 -12.88
N LEU A 242 6.94 -5.44 -12.11
CA LEU A 242 8.33 -4.98 -12.27
C LEU A 242 9.36 -5.85 -11.55
N ALA A 243 9.07 -6.27 -10.32
CA ALA A 243 10.03 -7.02 -9.52
C ALA A 243 9.93 -8.54 -9.74
N ARG A 244 8.71 -9.06 -9.95
CA ARG A 244 8.47 -10.50 -10.14
C ARG A 244 8.20 -10.88 -11.60
N MET A 245 8.20 -9.91 -12.53
CA MET A 245 8.02 -10.09 -13.98
C MET A 245 6.73 -10.85 -14.35
N LYS A 246 5.67 -10.69 -13.56
CA LYS A 246 4.39 -11.34 -13.81
C LYS A 246 3.61 -10.65 -14.91
N SER A 247 2.99 -11.44 -15.78
CA SER A 247 2.01 -10.98 -16.77
C SER A 247 0.70 -10.52 -16.10
N ALA A 248 -0.13 -9.80 -16.84
CA ALA A 248 -1.45 -9.37 -16.39
C ALA A 248 -2.34 -10.56 -15.95
N ASN A 249 -2.27 -11.70 -16.64
CA ASN A 249 -3.04 -12.89 -16.29
C ASN A 249 -2.55 -13.56 -14.99
N GLU A 250 -1.24 -13.57 -14.74
CA GLU A 250 -0.69 -14.10 -13.48
C GLU A 250 -1.04 -13.20 -12.28
N ILE A 251 -1.10 -11.88 -12.51
CA ILE A 251 -1.54 -10.91 -11.50
C ILE A 251 -3.05 -11.10 -11.23
N GLU A 252 -3.86 -11.29 -12.27
CA GLU A 252 -5.28 -11.65 -12.14
C GLU A 252 -5.45 -12.89 -11.26
N THR A 253 -4.73 -13.97 -11.58
CA THR A 253 -4.79 -15.22 -10.80
C THR A 253 -4.43 -14.97 -9.33
N LEU A 254 -3.35 -14.23 -9.07
CA LEU A 254 -2.92 -13.90 -7.71
C LEU A 254 -4.01 -13.16 -6.92
N TRP A 255 -4.66 -12.17 -7.52
CA TRP A 255 -5.73 -11.43 -6.86
C TRP A 255 -6.97 -12.28 -6.58
N LEU A 256 -7.34 -13.13 -7.55
CA LEU A 256 -8.46 -14.06 -7.39
C LEU A 256 -8.17 -15.05 -6.26
N ASP A 257 -7.03 -15.71 -6.28
CA ASP A 257 -6.65 -16.70 -5.26
C ASP A 257 -6.59 -16.05 -3.87
N TYR A 258 -5.97 -14.86 -3.75
CA TYR A 258 -5.85 -14.17 -2.47
C TYR A 258 -7.22 -13.86 -1.83
N VAL A 259 -8.11 -13.23 -2.57
CA VAL A 259 -9.40 -12.77 -2.05
C VAL A 259 -10.38 -13.94 -1.88
N LEU A 260 -10.37 -14.91 -2.80
CA LEU A 260 -11.25 -16.07 -2.72
C LEU A 260 -10.84 -17.03 -1.59
N GLU A 261 -9.55 -17.09 -1.24
CA GLU A 261 -9.11 -17.84 -0.07
C GLU A 261 -9.61 -17.21 1.22
N LEU A 262 -9.50 -15.89 1.40
CA LEU A 262 -10.10 -15.21 2.56
C LEU A 262 -11.60 -15.45 2.66
N ALA A 263 -12.31 -15.46 1.52
CA ALA A 263 -13.73 -15.80 1.47
C ALA A 263 -14.01 -17.28 1.82
N SER A 264 -13.11 -18.17 1.44
CA SER A 264 -13.18 -19.61 1.76
C SER A 264 -12.97 -19.86 3.26
N GLU A 265 -11.95 -19.25 3.84
CA GLU A 265 -11.68 -19.30 5.29
C GLU A 265 -12.87 -18.78 6.11
N ALA A 266 -13.49 -17.68 5.66
CA ALA A 266 -14.67 -17.12 6.34
C ALA A 266 -15.92 -18.02 6.23
N ARG A 267 -16.05 -18.82 5.16
CA ARG A 267 -17.12 -19.82 5.05
C ARG A 267 -16.86 -21.04 5.94
N ALA A 268 -15.58 -21.44 6.07
CA ALA A 268 -15.18 -22.55 6.92
C ALA A 268 -15.34 -22.23 8.41
N ASP A 269 -15.11 -20.97 8.82
CA ASP A 269 -15.31 -20.47 10.19
C ASP A 269 -16.14 -19.18 10.18
N PRO A 270 -17.48 -19.27 10.24
CA PRO A 270 -18.38 -18.11 10.29
C PRO A 270 -18.20 -17.21 11.54
N ALA A 271 -17.61 -17.74 12.61
CA ALA A 271 -17.34 -16.99 13.84
C ALA A 271 -16.07 -16.12 13.74
N ARG A 272 -15.24 -16.38 12.73
CA ARG A 272 -14.03 -15.60 12.44
C ARG A 272 -14.34 -14.13 12.22
N GLU A 273 -13.46 -13.26 12.68
CA GLU A 273 -13.49 -11.82 12.38
C GLU A 273 -13.43 -11.57 10.87
N ALA A 274 -14.14 -10.55 10.43
CA ALA A 274 -14.14 -10.14 9.03
C ALA A 274 -12.81 -9.50 8.65
N THR A 275 -12.34 -9.77 7.45
CA THR A 275 -11.07 -9.31 6.91
C THR A 275 -11.23 -8.09 6.00
N THR A 276 -10.12 -7.40 5.74
CA THR A 276 -10.04 -6.26 4.84
C THR A 276 -8.83 -6.39 3.95
N VAL A 277 -8.99 -6.07 2.68
CA VAL A 277 -7.89 -6.02 1.70
C VAL A 277 -7.99 -4.75 0.88
N VAL A 278 -6.90 -4.00 0.80
CA VAL A 278 -6.75 -2.91 -0.17
C VAL A 278 -5.76 -3.36 -1.24
N ILE A 279 -6.20 -3.43 -2.49
CA ILE A 279 -5.35 -3.79 -3.63
C ILE A 279 -4.85 -2.52 -4.31
N GLY A 280 -3.53 -2.34 -4.37
CA GLY A 280 -2.89 -1.22 -5.05
C GLY A 280 -2.79 -1.45 -6.55
N LEU A 281 -3.25 -0.46 -7.33
CA LEU A 281 -3.29 -0.48 -8.79
C LEU A 281 -2.46 0.64 -9.37
N HIS A 282 -1.60 0.33 -10.34
CA HIS A 282 -0.80 1.33 -11.06
C HIS A 282 -1.22 1.39 -12.54
N PRO A 283 -1.51 2.59 -13.08
CA PRO A 283 -2.05 2.72 -14.44
C PRO A 283 -1.13 2.23 -15.55
N PHE A 284 0.17 2.16 -15.33
CA PHE A 284 1.13 1.58 -16.28
C PHE A 284 1.09 0.04 -16.31
N VAL A 285 0.40 -0.61 -15.35
CA VAL A 285 0.14 -2.05 -15.34
C VAL A 285 -1.31 -2.32 -15.74
N VAL A 286 -2.28 -1.97 -14.88
CA VAL A 286 -3.70 -2.25 -15.12
C VAL A 286 -4.35 -1.35 -16.13
N GLY A 287 -3.73 -0.24 -16.51
CA GLY A 287 -4.21 0.68 -17.52
C GLY A 287 -3.79 0.32 -18.95
N THR A 288 -2.98 -0.72 -19.17
CA THR A 288 -2.72 -1.30 -20.51
C THR A 288 -3.96 -2.06 -21.00
N PRO A 289 -4.13 -2.31 -22.31
CA PRO A 289 -5.28 -3.06 -22.82
C PRO A 289 -5.45 -4.44 -22.20
N ASP A 290 -4.37 -5.20 -22.07
CA ASP A 290 -4.33 -6.53 -21.45
C ASP A 290 -4.54 -6.46 -19.93
N GLY A 291 -3.92 -5.49 -19.25
CA GLY A 291 -4.14 -5.22 -17.83
C GLY A 291 -5.59 -4.85 -17.52
N ALA A 292 -6.21 -4.00 -18.33
CA ALA A 292 -7.62 -3.65 -18.21
C ALA A 292 -8.56 -4.84 -18.48
N ALA A 293 -8.19 -5.72 -19.42
CA ALA A 293 -8.95 -6.95 -19.69
C ALA A 293 -8.88 -7.91 -18.48
N ALA A 294 -7.72 -8.11 -17.89
CA ALA A 294 -7.54 -8.89 -16.67
C ALA A 294 -8.34 -8.28 -15.51
N MET A 295 -8.21 -6.97 -15.30
CA MET A 295 -8.94 -6.26 -14.24
C MET A 295 -10.48 -6.37 -14.42
N ARG A 296 -10.98 -6.31 -15.65
CA ARG A 296 -12.42 -6.53 -15.95
C ARG A 296 -12.90 -7.90 -15.46
N ARG A 297 -12.12 -8.95 -15.68
CA ARG A 297 -12.46 -10.32 -15.21
C ARG A 297 -12.46 -10.39 -13.68
N VAL A 298 -11.43 -9.82 -13.06
CA VAL A 298 -11.30 -9.73 -11.59
C VAL A 298 -12.51 -9.04 -10.96
N LEU A 299 -12.84 -7.83 -11.41
CA LEU A 299 -13.97 -7.06 -10.88
C LEU A 299 -15.31 -7.79 -11.09
N SER A 300 -15.50 -8.39 -12.28
CA SER A 300 -16.70 -9.16 -12.60
C SER A 300 -16.85 -10.40 -11.73
N ARG A 301 -15.74 -11.04 -11.34
CA ARG A 301 -15.74 -12.20 -10.44
C ARG A 301 -16.05 -11.81 -9.01
N PHE A 302 -15.44 -10.74 -8.50
CA PHE A 302 -15.67 -10.30 -7.11
C PHE A 302 -17.06 -9.71 -6.90
N LYS A 303 -17.67 -9.08 -7.90
CA LYS A 303 -19.08 -8.65 -7.81
C LYS A 303 -20.07 -9.80 -7.57
N LYS A 304 -19.69 -11.02 -7.94
CA LYS A 304 -20.52 -12.23 -7.77
C LYS A 304 -20.20 -13.01 -6.49
N GLU A 305 -19.13 -12.63 -5.77
CA GLU A 305 -18.73 -13.35 -4.57
C GLU A 305 -19.53 -12.88 -3.35
N GLU A 306 -20.32 -13.78 -2.80
CA GLU A 306 -21.24 -13.45 -1.71
C GLU A 306 -20.55 -13.02 -0.42
N ALA A 307 -19.34 -13.50 -0.15
CA ALA A 307 -18.58 -13.13 1.03
C ALA A 307 -17.89 -11.76 0.90
N VAL A 308 -17.76 -11.18 -0.33
CA VAL A 308 -17.03 -9.96 -0.61
C VAL A 308 -17.94 -8.74 -0.65
N TRP A 309 -17.53 -7.70 0.04
CA TRP A 309 -18.08 -6.34 -0.05
C TRP A 309 -17.07 -5.45 -0.76
N LEU A 310 -17.42 -5.00 -1.97
CA LEU A 310 -16.64 -4.03 -2.73
C LEU A 310 -16.94 -2.63 -2.20
N ALA A 311 -15.93 -1.93 -1.71
CA ALA A 311 -16.07 -0.62 -1.10
C ALA A 311 -14.83 0.24 -1.30
N ASP A 312 -14.98 1.56 -1.29
CA ASP A 312 -13.84 2.46 -1.16
C ASP A 312 -13.31 2.51 0.28
N THR A 313 -12.15 3.11 0.46
CA THR A 313 -11.46 3.16 1.76
C THR A 313 -12.25 3.93 2.82
N GLU A 314 -12.97 5.00 2.45
CA GLU A 314 -13.78 5.77 3.40
C GLU A 314 -15.04 5.03 3.83
N ALA A 315 -15.67 4.27 2.92
CA ALA A 315 -16.80 3.42 3.25
C ALA A 315 -16.40 2.31 4.23
N ILE A 316 -15.23 1.68 4.03
CA ILE A 316 -14.67 0.70 4.96
C ILE A 316 -14.41 1.34 6.33
N LEU A 317 -13.74 2.50 6.36
CA LEU A 317 -13.47 3.23 7.59
C LEU A 317 -14.78 3.58 8.35
N LYS A 318 -15.80 4.05 7.64
CA LYS A 318 -17.11 4.37 8.22
C LYS A 318 -17.78 3.13 8.81
N ALA A 319 -17.77 2.01 8.11
CA ALA A 319 -18.33 0.76 8.59
C ALA A 319 -17.59 0.22 9.80
N ALA A 320 -16.24 0.29 9.82
CA ALA A 320 -15.40 -0.13 10.94
C ALA A 320 -15.62 0.68 12.22
N ARG A 321 -16.10 1.93 12.13
CA ARG A 321 -16.42 2.78 13.28
C ARG A 321 -17.81 2.49 13.86
N ALA A 322 -18.67 1.85 13.10
CA ALA A 322 -20.03 1.53 13.51
C ALA A 322 -20.14 0.17 14.24
N ASN A 323 -19.08 -0.65 14.17
CA ASN A 323 -18.92 -1.91 14.92
C ASN A 323 -18.11 -1.67 16.19
#